data_9497b50ca8d51ea2ad4ad553032d3ade
#
_entry.id   9497b50ca8d51ea2ad4ad553032d3ade
#
_cell.length_a   1.000
_cell.length_b   1.000
_cell.length_c   1.000
_cell.angle_alpha   90.00
_cell.angle_beta   90.00
_cell.angle_gamma   90.00
#
_symmetry.space_group_name_H-M   'P 1'
#
loop_
_entity.id
_entity.type
_entity.pdbx_description
1 polymer ?
#
loop_
_entity_poly.entity_id
_entity_poly.type
_entity_poly.pdbx_seq_one_letter_code
_entity_poly.pdbx_strand_id
1 'polypeptide(L)'
;IDQIHETLRIDPVVYDSDIIVEHRPLTNHATRDFKAFERIAADGKRFSKKLHHMYAMELFRSGEDKDFLKAERLFKRTLEEDGRSIDEVKEAFCVLARCYRLKGDAVAFMECALKDAATTLCAEICCELGVYYESIGNVSEAVMWYQNGLTETESILDIRSSGEIPKLALRRLGMDV
;
A
#
# COMPACT_ATOMS: atom_id res chain seq x y z
N ILE A 1 -20.94 -6.58 -11.49
CA ILE A 1 -20.51 -5.19 -11.69
C ILE A 1 -19.73 -4.82 -10.45
N ASP A 2 -18.51 -4.38 -10.64
CA ASP A 2 -17.65 -3.90 -9.58
C ASP A 2 -18.20 -2.55 -9.07
N GLN A 3 -18.33 -2.39 -7.75
CA GLN A 3 -18.98 -1.19 -7.18
C GLN A 3 -18.12 0.07 -7.27
N ILE A 4 -16.84 -0.06 -7.57
CA ILE A 4 -15.89 1.05 -7.64
C ILE A 4 -15.41 1.28 -9.06
N HIS A 5 -15.12 0.21 -9.80
CA HIS A 5 -14.73 0.28 -11.19
C HIS A 5 -15.55 -0.70 -12.02
N GLU A 6 -16.21 -0.19 -13.06
CA GLU A 6 -16.93 -1.00 -14.01
C GLU A 6 -15.95 -1.82 -14.85
N THR A 7 -16.17 -3.12 -14.92
CA THR A 7 -15.43 -3.99 -15.82
C THR A 7 -16.36 -4.42 -16.92
N LEU A 8 -15.97 -4.17 -18.16
CA LEU A 8 -16.70 -4.66 -19.33
C LEU A 8 -16.63 -6.20 -19.34
N ARG A 9 -17.79 -6.86 -19.44
CA ARG A 9 -17.83 -8.27 -19.83
C ARG A 9 -17.68 -8.33 -21.34
N ILE A 10 -16.50 -8.74 -21.77
CA ILE A 10 -16.19 -8.91 -23.19
C ILE A 10 -16.49 -10.36 -23.54
N ASP A 11 -17.48 -10.58 -24.41
CA ASP A 11 -17.89 -11.89 -24.91
C ASP A 11 -17.58 -11.99 -26.41
N PRO A 12 -17.20 -13.11 -26.97
CA PRO A 12 -15.87 -13.75 -27.03
C PRO A 12 -14.98 -13.27 -28.19
N VAL A 13 -15.31 -12.20 -28.89
CA VAL A 13 -14.48 -11.69 -30.00
C VAL A 13 -13.97 -10.28 -29.67
N VAL A 14 -12.67 -10.21 -29.37
CA VAL A 14 -11.99 -8.95 -29.14
C VAL A 14 -11.19 -8.60 -30.38
N TYR A 15 -11.42 -7.42 -30.95
CA TYR A 15 -10.59 -6.85 -31.99
C TYR A 15 -9.66 -5.81 -31.40
N ASP A 16 -8.37 -5.95 -31.63
CA ASP A 16 -7.41 -4.88 -31.38
C ASP A 16 -7.65 -3.75 -32.37
N SER A 17 -7.60 -2.52 -31.89
CA SER A 17 -7.79 -1.33 -32.71
C SER A 17 -6.61 -0.39 -32.47
N ASP A 18 -6.22 0.37 -33.51
CA ASP A 18 -5.19 1.40 -33.41
C ASP A 18 -5.69 2.66 -32.69
N ILE A 19 -6.88 2.62 -32.11
CA ILE A 19 -7.45 3.75 -31.35
C ILE A 19 -6.75 3.83 -30.01
N ILE A 20 -6.01 4.92 -29.80
CA ILE A 20 -5.39 5.23 -28.50
C ILE A 20 -6.39 6.07 -27.71
N VAL A 21 -6.85 5.52 -26.57
CA VAL A 21 -7.68 6.26 -25.62
C VAL A 21 -6.79 6.82 -24.53
N GLU A 22 -6.58 8.14 -24.54
CA GLU A 22 -5.84 8.83 -23.52
C GLU A 22 -6.77 9.27 -22.39
N HIS A 23 -6.59 8.65 -21.20
CA HIS A 23 -7.34 9.03 -20.00
C HIS A 23 -6.66 10.22 -19.30
N ARG A 24 -7.27 11.40 -19.39
CA ARG A 24 -6.81 12.60 -18.68
C ARG A 24 -7.84 13.02 -17.63
N PRO A 25 -7.72 12.52 -16.39
CA PRO A 25 -8.63 12.90 -15.32
C PRO A 25 -8.44 14.39 -14.99
N LEU A 26 -9.53 15.15 -15.01
CA LEU A 26 -9.55 16.57 -14.66
C LEU A 26 -9.50 16.83 -13.15
N THR A 27 -9.79 15.83 -12.33
CA THR A 27 -9.85 15.92 -10.87
C THR A 27 -9.28 14.66 -10.23
N ASN A 28 -8.67 14.83 -9.06
CA ASN A 28 -8.29 13.69 -8.23
C ASN A 28 -9.56 13.08 -7.59
N HIS A 29 -9.84 11.82 -7.92
CA HIS A 29 -11.03 11.11 -7.43
C HIS A 29 -10.80 10.38 -6.11
N ALA A 30 -9.61 10.43 -5.53
CA ALA A 30 -9.22 9.69 -4.32
C ALA A 30 -10.24 9.82 -3.18
N THR A 31 -10.69 11.05 -2.87
CA THR A 31 -11.67 11.26 -1.79
C THR A 31 -13.02 10.56 -2.04
N ARG A 32 -13.47 10.48 -3.30
CA ARG A 32 -14.69 9.77 -3.68
C ARG A 32 -14.50 8.27 -3.52
N ASP A 33 -13.38 7.77 -3.95
CA ASP A 33 -13.07 6.35 -3.96
C ASP A 33 -12.86 5.85 -2.52
N PHE A 34 -12.20 6.60 -1.64
CA PHE A 34 -12.12 6.27 -0.21
C PHE A 34 -13.50 6.18 0.45
N LYS A 35 -14.42 7.11 0.18
CA LYS A 35 -15.78 7.01 0.70
C LYS A 35 -16.52 5.76 0.22
N ALA A 36 -16.27 5.32 -1.00
CA ALA A 36 -16.85 4.10 -1.54
C ALA A 36 -16.26 2.85 -0.85
N PHE A 37 -14.93 2.78 -0.68
CA PHE A 37 -14.26 1.71 0.08
C PHE A 37 -14.74 1.65 1.54
N GLU A 38 -14.80 2.79 2.23
CA GLU A 38 -15.28 2.89 3.62
C GLU A 38 -16.73 2.38 3.76
N ARG A 39 -17.61 2.74 2.82
CA ARG A 39 -19.01 2.27 2.83
C ARG A 39 -19.09 0.75 2.68
N ILE A 40 -18.35 0.17 1.72
CA ILE A 40 -18.35 -1.28 1.49
C ILE A 40 -17.75 -2.01 2.70
N ALA A 41 -16.70 -1.44 3.30
CA ALA A 41 -16.09 -2.00 4.50
C ALA A 41 -17.05 -1.96 5.72
N ALA A 42 -17.85 -0.90 5.85
CA ALA A 42 -18.84 -0.75 6.91
C ALA A 42 -19.97 -1.79 6.80
N ASP A 43 -20.34 -2.18 5.57
CA ASP A 43 -21.33 -3.26 5.32
C ASP A 43 -20.85 -4.64 5.81
N GLY A 44 -19.61 -4.76 6.29
CA GLY A 44 -19.06 -6.01 6.79
C GLY A 44 -18.79 -7.07 5.71
N LYS A 45 -18.94 -6.71 4.44
CA LYS A 45 -18.71 -7.64 3.32
C LYS A 45 -17.23 -7.91 3.15
N ARG A 46 -16.91 -9.14 2.76
CA ARG A 46 -15.55 -9.52 2.35
C ARG A 46 -15.22 -8.82 1.02
N PHE A 47 -14.08 -8.17 0.97
CA PHE A 47 -13.59 -7.62 -0.28
C PHE A 47 -13.11 -8.75 -1.20
N SER A 48 -13.39 -8.62 -2.50
CA SER A 48 -12.74 -9.44 -3.52
C SER A 48 -11.23 -9.13 -3.54
N LYS A 49 -10.40 -10.06 -4.04
CA LYS A 49 -8.96 -9.84 -4.20
C LYS A 49 -8.67 -8.53 -4.94
N LYS A 50 -9.39 -8.27 -6.04
CA LYS A 50 -9.25 -7.03 -6.83
C LYS A 50 -9.57 -5.79 -6.00
N LEU A 51 -10.68 -5.79 -5.27
CA LEU A 51 -11.10 -4.63 -4.47
C LEU A 51 -10.16 -4.36 -3.30
N HIS A 52 -9.65 -5.44 -2.67
CA HIS A 52 -8.66 -5.36 -1.62
C HIS A 52 -7.36 -4.70 -2.11
N HIS A 53 -6.82 -5.20 -3.23
CA HIS A 53 -5.63 -4.64 -3.87
C HIS A 53 -5.82 -3.16 -4.24
N MET A 54 -6.94 -2.82 -4.87
CA MET A 54 -7.23 -1.44 -5.26
C MET A 54 -7.29 -0.50 -4.09
N TYR A 55 -7.88 -0.93 -2.95
CA TYR A 55 -7.94 -0.10 -1.76
C TYR A 55 -6.56 0.10 -1.14
N ALA A 56 -5.77 -0.97 -1.00
CA ALA A 56 -4.41 -0.89 -0.50
C ALA A 56 -3.54 0.03 -1.38
N MET A 57 -3.60 -0.16 -2.71
CA MET A 57 -2.87 0.66 -3.68
C MET A 57 -3.28 2.14 -3.59
N GLU A 58 -4.59 2.44 -3.51
CA GLU A 58 -5.05 3.83 -3.43
C GLU A 58 -4.62 4.50 -2.12
N LEU A 59 -4.60 3.78 -1.00
CA LEU A 59 -4.06 4.29 0.27
C LEU A 59 -2.60 4.73 0.13
N PHE A 60 -1.74 3.93 -0.51
CA PHE A 60 -0.33 4.27 -0.69
C PHE A 60 -0.11 5.39 -1.72
N ARG A 61 -0.94 5.47 -2.75
CA ARG A 61 -0.81 6.48 -3.82
C ARG A 61 -1.29 7.86 -3.44
N SER A 62 -2.40 7.94 -2.70
CA SER A 62 -3.11 9.21 -2.46
C SER A 62 -3.77 9.31 -1.08
N GLY A 63 -3.66 8.27 -0.22
CA GLY A 63 -4.24 8.31 1.12
C GLY A 63 -3.48 9.22 2.08
N GLU A 64 -4.22 9.92 2.91
CA GLU A 64 -3.69 10.63 4.07
C GLU A 64 -3.68 9.71 5.30
N ASP A 65 -2.96 10.09 6.35
CA ASP A 65 -2.84 9.31 7.60
C ASP A 65 -4.21 8.87 8.16
N LYS A 66 -5.20 9.77 8.11
CA LYS A 66 -6.57 9.46 8.54
C LYS A 66 -7.25 8.34 7.75
N ASP A 67 -6.91 8.20 6.45
CA ASP A 67 -7.51 7.19 5.58
C ASP A 67 -6.92 5.81 5.88
N PHE A 68 -5.62 5.74 6.18
CA PHE A 68 -4.99 4.53 6.71
C PHE A 68 -5.62 4.09 8.03
N LEU A 69 -5.80 5.01 8.98
CA LEU A 69 -6.40 4.68 10.28
C LEU A 69 -7.85 4.16 10.17
N LYS A 70 -8.64 4.65 9.20
CA LYS A 70 -9.97 4.12 8.93
C LYS A 70 -9.95 2.73 8.30
N ALA A 71 -8.95 2.46 7.47
CA ALA A 71 -8.80 1.18 6.78
C ALA A 71 -8.36 0.04 7.71
N GLU A 72 -7.75 0.33 8.86
CA GLU A 72 -7.14 -0.62 9.79
C GLU A 72 -8.04 -1.83 10.08
N ARG A 73 -9.31 -1.60 10.42
CA ARG A 73 -10.24 -2.69 10.78
C ARG A 73 -10.44 -3.69 9.64
N LEU A 74 -10.50 -3.21 8.40
CA LEU A 74 -10.65 -4.09 7.24
C LEU A 74 -9.40 -4.94 7.04
N PHE A 75 -8.22 -4.35 7.09
CA PHE A 75 -6.98 -5.07 6.86
C PHE A 75 -6.60 -6.01 8.03
N LYS A 76 -6.98 -5.68 9.27
CA LYS A 76 -6.91 -6.63 10.39
C LYS A 76 -7.75 -7.87 10.12
N ARG A 77 -9.00 -7.69 9.70
CA ARG A 77 -9.89 -8.80 9.36
C ARG A 77 -9.33 -9.67 8.23
N THR A 78 -8.61 -9.09 7.27
CA THR A 78 -7.95 -9.87 6.23
C THR A 78 -6.98 -10.91 6.80
N LEU A 79 -6.25 -10.58 7.86
CA LEU A 79 -5.31 -11.51 8.50
C LEU A 79 -6.00 -12.61 9.32
N GLU A 80 -7.27 -12.41 9.69
CA GLU A 80 -8.08 -13.33 10.47
C GLU A 80 -8.94 -14.26 9.59
N GLU A 81 -9.15 -13.89 8.32
CA GLU A 81 -10.01 -14.61 7.38
C GLU A 81 -9.26 -15.76 6.69
N ASP A 82 -9.86 -16.95 6.71
CA ASP A 82 -9.35 -18.10 5.96
C ASP A 82 -9.43 -17.89 4.44
N GLY A 83 -8.48 -18.49 3.71
CA GLY A 83 -8.47 -18.51 2.24
C GLY A 83 -8.12 -17.17 1.59
N ARG A 84 -7.46 -16.26 2.31
CA ARG A 84 -6.82 -15.09 1.71
C ARG A 84 -5.54 -15.50 0.96
N SER A 85 -5.29 -14.88 -0.18
CA SER A 85 -4.05 -15.11 -0.93
C SER A 85 -2.85 -14.48 -0.20
N ILE A 86 -1.65 -14.95 -0.52
CA ILE A 86 -0.40 -14.38 0.00
C ILE A 86 -0.31 -12.89 -0.31
N ASP A 87 -0.74 -12.46 -1.51
CA ASP A 87 -0.73 -11.06 -1.91
C ASP A 87 -1.62 -10.22 -0.99
N GLU A 88 -2.88 -10.66 -0.73
CA GLU A 88 -3.79 -9.94 0.17
C GLU A 88 -3.23 -9.82 1.59
N VAL A 89 -2.55 -10.86 2.08
CA VAL A 89 -1.90 -10.85 3.39
C VAL A 89 -0.73 -9.85 3.43
N LYS A 90 0.10 -9.81 2.38
CA LYS A 90 1.19 -8.83 2.26
C LYS A 90 0.68 -7.40 2.19
N GLU A 91 -0.32 -7.14 1.35
CA GLU A 91 -0.97 -5.83 1.26
C GLU A 91 -1.52 -5.39 2.63
N ALA A 92 -2.12 -6.33 3.38
CA ALA A 92 -2.61 -6.05 4.71
C ALA A 92 -1.47 -5.69 5.69
N PHE A 93 -0.33 -6.38 5.64
CA PHE A 93 0.83 -6.02 6.46
C PHE A 93 1.37 -4.63 6.12
N CYS A 94 1.44 -4.25 4.85
CA CYS A 94 1.86 -2.91 4.44
C CYS A 94 0.97 -1.82 5.03
N VAL A 95 -0.36 -1.96 4.89
CA VAL A 95 -1.32 -0.99 5.42
C VAL A 95 -1.28 -0.94 6.95
N LEU A 96 -1.25 -2.10 7.61
CA LEU A 96 -1.24 -2.18 9.07
C LEU A 96 0.07 -1.67 9.68
N ALA A 97 1.22 -1.92 9.04
CA ALA A 97 2.49 -1.35 9.47
C ALA A 97 2.40 0.18 9.54
N ARG A 98 1.91 0.84 8.48
CA ARG A 98 1.69 2.28 8.51
C ARG A 98 0.69 2.71 9.59
N CYS A 99 -0.43 2.00 9.75
CA CYS A 99 -1.41 2.30 10.80
C CYS A 99 -0.79 2.27 12.20
N TYR A 100 -0.01 1.24 12.51
CA TYR A 100 0.62 1.10 13.82
C TYR A 100 1.74 2.12 14.05
N ARG A 101 2.54 2.41 13.03
CA ARG A 101 3.53 3.49 13.11
C ARG A 101 2.87 4.84 13.39
N LEU A 102 1.79 5.17 12.70
CA LEU A 102 1.02 6.40 12.93
C LEU A 102 0.42 6.50 14.33
N LYS A 103 0.07 5.37 14.92
CA LYS A 103 -0.42 5.29 16.30
C LYS A 103 0.68 5.33 17.36
N GLY A 104 1.94 5.18 16.95
CA GLY A 104 3.06 5.01 17.87
C GLY A 104 3.12 3.64 18.55
N ASP A 105 2.39 2.65 18.05
CA ASP A 105 2.41 1.26 18.54
C ASP A 105 3.62 0.53 17.92
N ALA A 106 4.78 0.73 18.53
CA ALA A 106 6.04 0.18 18.04
C ALA A 106 6.05 -1.36 18.04
N VAL A 107 5.38 -2.01 18.98
CA VAL A 107 5.34 -3.47 19.06
C VAL A 107 4.55 -4.04 17.89
N ALA A 108 3.31 -3.61 17.72
CA ALA A 108 2.47 -4.07 16.62
C ALA A 108 3.05 -3.69 15.25
N PHE A 109 3.70 -2.52 15.13
CA PHE A 109 4.42 -2.11 13.94
C PHE A 109 5.53 -3.11 13.58
N MET A 110 6.42 -3.41 14.53
CA MET A 110 7.53 -4.34 14.30
C MET A 110 7.04 -5.77 14.01
N GLU A 111 5.99 -6.24 14.67
CA GLU A 111 5.39 -7.52 14.37
C GLU A 111 4.90 -7.63 12.92
N CYS A 112 4.24 -6.59 12.40
CA CYS A 112 3.81 -6.54 11.01
C CYS A 112 4.99 -6.48 10.03
N ALA A 113 5.93 -5.57 10.27
CA ALA A 113 7.07 -5.34 9.39
C ALA A 113 8.00 -6.57 9.30
N LEU A 114 8.28 -7.23 10.45
CA LEU A 114 9.14 -8.41 10.48
C LEU A 114 8.47 -9.67 9.90
N LYS A 115 7.16 -9.80 9.99
CA LYS A 115 6.45 -10.91 9.33
C LYS A 115 6.58 -10.84 7.82
N ASP A 116 6.46 -9.67 7.23
CA ASP A 116 6.67 -9.49 5.79
C ASP A 116 8.13 -9.73 5.41
N ALA A 117 9.07 -9.19 6.18
CA ALA A 117 10.49 -9.39 5.97
C ALA A 117 10.94 -10.86 5.99
N ALA A 118 10.27 -11.69 6.77
CA ALA A 118 10.56 -13.13 6.85
C ALA A 118 10.07 -13.92 5.63
N THR A 119 9.18 -13.35 4.82
CA THR A 119 8.60 -14.03 3.64
C THR A 119 9.18 -13.49 2.34
N THR A 120 8.88 -12.25 2.02
CA THR A 120 9.41 -11.52 0.86
C THR A 120 9.24 -10.04 1.16
N LEU A 121 10.32 -9.40 1.55
CA LEU A 121 10.35 -7.98 1.86
C LEU A 121 9.92 -7.16 0.65
N CYS A 122 9.07 -6.17 0.85
CA CYS A 122 8.67 -5.22 -0.18
C CYS A 122 9.12 -3.79 0.14
N ALA A 123 9.18 -2.95 -0.89
CA ALA A 123 9.69 -1.59 -0.76
C ALA A 123 8.84 -0.71 0.17
N GLU A 124 7.53 -0.95 0.23
CA GLU A 124 6.62 -0.24 1.14
C GLU A 124 7.03 -0.47 2.60
N ILE A 125 7.29 -1.71 3.00
CA ILE A 125 7.73 -2.03 4.37
C ILE A 125 9.10 -1.45 4.64
N CYS A 126 10.03 -1.49 3.68
CA CYS A 126 11.33 -0.82 3.81
C CYS A 126 11.18 0.68 4.08
N CYS A 127 10.30 1.35 3.35
CA CYS A 127 10.03 2.77 3.56
C CYS A 127 9.43 3.04 4.94
N GLU A 128 8.48 2.21 5.41
CA GLU A 128 7.89 2.36 6.74
C GLU A 128 8.92 2.14 7.87
N LEU A 129 9.81 1.15 7.72
CA LEU A 129 10.93 0.92 8.64
C LEU A 129 11.90 2.11 8.63
N GLY A 130 12.24 2.62 7.44
CA GLY A 130 13.08 3.81 7.31
C GLY A 130 12.50 5.02 8.07
N VAL A 131 11.21 5.31 7.88
CA VAL A 131 10.50 6.39 8.60
C VAL A 131 10.48 6.14 10.11
N TYR A 132 10.25 4.92 10.53
CA TYR A 132 10.23 4.57 11.96
C TYR A 132 11.60 4.83 12.61
N TYR A 133 12.68 4.28 12.03
CA TYR A 133 14.03 4.45 12.59
C TYR A 133 14.50 5.91 12.54
N GLU A 134 14.13 6.65 11.51
CA GLU A 134 14.38 8.10 11.45
C GLU A 134 13.65 8.83 12.60
N SER A 135 12.41 8.45 12.90
CA SER A 135 11.60 9.09 13.96
C SER A 135 12.19 8.91 15.37
N ILE A 136 12.92 7.82 15.61
CA ILE A 136 13.60 7.53 16.89
C ILE A 136 15.07 7.94 16.87
N GLY A 137 15.52 8.63 15.83
CA GLY A 137 16.89 9.16 15.72
C GLY A 137 17.95 8.12 15.32
N ASN A 138 17.58 6.90 14.94
CA ASN A 138 18.51 5.89 14.47
C ASN A 138 18.75 6.03 12.95
N VAL A 139 19.55 7.04 12.59
CA VAL A 139 19.82 7.39 11.19
C VAL A 139 20.49 6.23 10.43
N SER A 140 21.35 5.46 11.06
CA SER A 140 22.05 4.32 10.42
C SER A 140 21.07 3.28 9.93
N GLU A 141 20.13 2.86 10.79
CA GLU A 141 19.07 1.92 10.42
C GLU A 141 18.14 2.52 9.36
N ALA A 142 17.75 3.79 9.53
CA ALA A 142 16.90 4.46 8.55
C ALA A 142 17.51 4.44 7.15
N VAL A 143 18.79 4.77 7.02
CA VAL A 143 19.53 4.73 5.75
C VAL A 143 19.55 3.33 5.17
N MET A 144 19.87 2.32 5.97
CA MET A 144 19.88 0.91 5.53
C MET A 144 18.51 0.51 4.96
N TRP A 145 17.43 0.81 5.65
CA TRP A 145 16.10 0.43 5.20
C TRP A 145 15.66 1.16 3.94
N TYR A 146 15.96 2.47 3.81
CA TYR A 146 15.68 3.19 2.56
C TYR A 146 16.53 2.67 1.39
N GLN A 147 17.78 2.27 1.61
CA GLN A 147 18.61 1.63 0.59
C GLN A 147 18.01 0.29 0.15
N ASN A 148 17.60 -0.56 1.09
CA ASN A 148 16.92 -1.82 0.77
C ASN A 148 15.64 -1.59 -0.06
N GLY A 149 14.85 -0.59 0.28
CA GLY A 149 13.67 -0.19 -0.50
C GLY A 149 13.99 0.25 -1.92
N LEU A 150 15.17 0.83 -2.13
CA LEU A 150 15.59 1.34 -3.43
C LEU A 150 16.24 0.29 -4.33
N THR A 151 17.02 -0.64 -3.77
CA THR A 151 17.94 -1.52 -4.55
C THR A 151 17.64 -3.01 -4.40
N GLU A 152 17.07 -3.44 -3.27
CA GLU A 152 16.96 -4.87 -2.94
C GLU A 152 15.52 -5.40 -2.99
N THR A 153 14.54 -4.50 -3.16
CA THR A 153 13.13 -4.88 -3.09
C THR A 153 12.30 -4.23 -4.19
N GLU A 154 11.14 -4.84 -4.47
CA GLU A 154 10.17 -4.30 -5.40
C GLU A 154 8.96 -3.72 -4.63
N SER A 155 8.29 -2.74 -5.23
CA SER A 155 7.02 -2.23 -4.72
C SER A 155 5.87 -3.11 -5.17
N ILE A 156 4.90 -3.32 -4.29
CA ILE A 156 3.67 -4.08 -4.58
C ILE A 156 2.42 -3.19 -4.67
N LEU A 157 2.46 -1.98 -4.13
CA LEU A 157 1.33 -1.06 -4.08
C LEU A 157 1.61 0.29 -4.76
N ASP A 158 2.81 0.85 -4.56
CA ASP A 158 3.18 2.15 -5.13
C ASP A 158 4.63 2.14 -5.61
N ILE A 159 4.82 2.25 -6.92
CA ILE A 159 6.14 2.26 -7.56
C ILE A 159 7.10 3.30 -6.97
N ARG A 160 6.59 4.38 -6.39
CA ARG A 160 7.41 5.39 -5.72
C ARG A 160 8.14 4.84 -4.50
N SER A 161 7.63 3.76 -3.88
CA SER A 161 8.25 3.11 -2.71
C SER A 161 9.58 2.43 -3.03
N SER A 162 9.79 1.98 -4.29
CA SER A 162 11.07 1.45 -4.79
C SER A 162 11.85 2.48 -5.62
N GLY A 163 11.52 3.77 -5.56
CA GLY A 163 12.13 4.81 -6.39
C GLY A 163 12.21 6.16 -5.70
N GLU A 164 11.23 7.01 -5.94
CA GLU A 164 11.24 8.41 -5.51
C GLU A 164 11.29 8.59 -3.99
N ILE A 165 10.47 7.84 -3.25
CA ILE A 165 10.33 7.99 -1.80
C ILE A 165 11.65 7.74 -1.08
N PRO A 166 12.32 6.57 -1.22
CA PRO A 166 13.59 6.31 -0.56
C PRO A 166 14.71 7.22 -1.05
N LYS A 167 14.74 7.62 -2.33
CA LYS A 167 15.74 8.58 -2.84
C LYS A 167 15.63 9.92 -2.14
N LEU A 168 14.43 10.46 -2.01
CA LEU A 168 14.20 11.74 -1.32
C LEU A 168 14.59 11.64 0.15
N ALA A 169 14.26 10.52 0.82
CA ALA A 169 14.63 10.29 2.20
C ALA A 169 16.15 10.21 2.40
N LEU A 170 16.85 9.45 1.57
CA LEU A 170 18.32 9.31 1.61
C LEU A 170 19.01 10.65 1.39
N ARG A 171 18.58 11.43 0.39
CA ARG A 171 19.12 12.79 0.17
C ARG A 171 18.92 13.70 1.38
N ARG A 172 17.72 13.65 2.01
CA ARG A 172 17.45 14.42 3.25
C ARG A 172 18.38 14.01 4.38
N LEU A 173 18.79 12.74 4.44
CA LEU A 173 19.75 12.21 5.42
C LEU A 173 21.22 12.43 5.02
N GLY A 174 21.50 13.18 3.94
CA GLY A 174 22.84 13.54 3.49
C GLY A 174 23.56 12.45 2.67
N MET A 175 22.81 11.48 2.12
CA MET A 175 23.36 10.42 1.28
C MET A 175 23.31 10.84 -0.18
N ASP A 176 24.36 10.53 -0.93
CA ASP A 176 24.43 10.70 -2.40
C ASP A 176 23.73 9.50 -3.08
N VAL A 177 22.56 9.75 -3.73
CA VAL A 177 21.77 8.75 -4.46
C VAL A 177 21.08 9.33 -5.69
#